data_c3ef5e2d3d2ee2ae109c398289b2b305
#
_entry.id   c3ef5e2d3d2ee2ae109c398289b2b305
#
_cell.length_a   1.000
_cell.length_b   1.000
_cell.length_c   1.000
_cell.angle_alpha   90.00
_cell.angle_beta   90.00
_cell.angle_gamma   90.00
#
_symmetry.space_group_name_H-M   'P 1'
#
loop_
_entity.id
_entity.type
_entity.pdbx_description
1 polymer ?
#
loop_
_entity_poly.entity_id
_entity_poly.type
_entity_poly.pdbx_seq_one_letter_code
_entity_poly.pdbx_strand_id
1 'polypeptide(L)'
;MLRSSFKTLSAKAAAQLDQELMSTGAFSIDQLMELAGLSVAQAIYKQYPPKKSCNNTVLVLVGPGNNGGDGLVAARHLKLWGGYDPILYYPKRTKNQLYSNLVTQLHDLDVNELESVEDVKRLVSVPQAGVDLIIDSLFGFSFKPPIRAPFDELIRYLAENHDKIAPIVSVDIPSGWDVDKGPTDLDINATMLVSLTAPKPCAARFVDSSAEKIHYLGGRFINPKIAKKYDIEELVDLYEGNELIVKFV
;
A
#
# COMPACT_ATOMS: atom_id res chain seq x y z
N MET A 1 0.41 -1.59 26.77
CA MET A 1 -0.35 -0.70 25.85
C MET A 1 -1.12 -1.57 24.90
N LEU A 2 -2.33 -1.17 24.49
CA LEU A 2 -3.06 -1.86 23.43
C LEU A 2 -2.31 -1.62 22.11
N ARG A 3 -2.13 -2.65 21.28
CA ARG A 3 -1.43 -2.57 19.98
C ARG A 3 -2.10 -1.56 19.03
N SER A 4 -3.39 -1.34 19.17
CA SER A 4 -4.23 -0.42 18.40
C SER A 4 -4.37 0.99 19.01
N SER A 5 -3.52 1.36 19.99
CA SER A 5 -3.57 2.68 20.64
C SER A 5 -2.87 3.75 19.81
N PHE A 6 -3.46 4.14 18.69
CA PHE A 6 -3.01 5.24 17.82
C PHE A 6 -4.22 6.01 17.28
N LYS A 7 -4.00 7.29 16.95
CA LYS A 7 -5.03 8.13 16.30
C LYS A 7 -5.37 7.62 14.91
N THR A 8 -6.62 7.78 14.53
CA THR A 8 -7.13 7.38 13.21
C THR A 8 -7.93 8.51 12.59
N LEU A 9 -7.96 8.56 11.25
CA LEU A 9 -8.82 9.44 10.48
C LEU A 9 -9.89 8.62 9.76
N SER A 10 -11.17 8.98 9.92
CA SER A 10 -12.24 8.40 9.12
C SER A 10 -12.01 8.65 7.63
N ALA A 11 -12.64 7.85 6.75
CA ALA A 11 -12.56 8.05 5.30
C ALA A 11 -12.89 9.49 4.87
N LYS A 12 -13.89 10.11 5.53
CA LYS A 12 -14.28 11.50 5.27
C LYS A 12 -13.18 12.50 5.68
N ALA A 13 -12.60 12.34 6.86
CA ALA A 13 -11.55 13.23 7.35
C ALA A 13 -10.27 13.08 6.52
N ALA A 14 -9.90 11.86 6.13
CA ALA A 14 -8.78 11.60 5.23
C ALA A 14 -8.96 12.31 3.87
N ALA A 15 -10.15 12.20 3.26
CA ALA A 15 -10.44 12.89 2.00
C ALA A 15 -10.37 14.43 2.13
N GLN A 16 -10.84 14.98 3.24
CA GLN A 16 -10.75 16.42 3.50
C GLN A 16 -9.31 16.89 3.69
N LEU A 17 -8.50 16.09 4.39
CA LEU A 17 -7.09 16.38 4.60
C LEU A 17 -6.31 16.34 3.28
N ASP A 18 -6.53 15.35 2.43
CA ASP A 18 -5.92 15.27 1.10
C ASP A 18 -6.27 16.48 0.23
N GLN A 19 -7.55 16.87 0.22
CA GLN A 19 -7.98 18.08 -0.47
C GLN A 19 -7.29 19.35 0.05
N GLU A 20 -7.12 19.46 1.35
CA GLU A 20 -6.45 20.60 1.97
C GLU A 20 -4.96 20.63 1.63
N LEU A 21 -4.29 19.49 1.64
CA LEU A 21 -2.89 19.39 1.23
C LEU A 21 -2.70 19.86 -0.21
N MET A 22 -3.60 19.48 -1.12
CA MET A 22 -3.53 19.86 -2.54
C MET A 22 -4.02 21.27 -2.84
N SER A 23 -4.78 21.89 -1.96
CA SER A 23 -5.28 23.26 -2.14
C SER A 23 -4.47 24.27 -1.35
N THR A 24 -4.79 24.49 -0.07
CA THR A 24 -4.11 25.46 0.80
C THR A 24 -2.74 25.02 1.22
N GLY A 25 -2.47 23.71 1.24
CA GLY A 25 -1.15 23.12 1.48
C GLY A 25 -0.21 23.22 0.28
N ALA A 26 -0.75 23.53 -0.91
CA ALA A 26 -0.02 23.73 -2.17
C ALA A 26 0.85 22.55 -2.64
N PHE A 27 0.55 21.33 -2.19
CA PHE A 27 1.17 20.13 -2.74
C PHE A 27 0.54 19.76 -4.08
N SER A 28 1.36 19.29 -5.04
CA SER A 28 0.83 18.56 -6.19
C SER A 28 0.53 17.11 -5.80
N ILE A 29 -0.37 16.46 -6.55
CA ILE A 29 -0.65 15.04 -6.36
C ILE A 29 0.62 14.20 -6.60
N ASP A 30 1.47 14.61 -7.54
CA ASP A 30 2.74 13.95 -7.85
C ASP A 30 3.68 13.94 -6.63
N GLN A 31 3.78 15.08 -5.93
CA GLN A 31 4.61 15.19 -4.72
C GLN A 31 4.10 14.27 -3.59
N LEU A 32 2.77 14.27 -3.35
CA LEU A 32 2.18 13.45 -2.30
C LEU A 32 2.33 11.96 -2.62
N MET A 33 2.06 11.56 -3.86
CA MET A 33 2.18 10.18 -4.34
C MET A 33 3.63 9.69 -4.29
N GLU A 34 4.60 10.53 -4.69
CA GLU A 34 6.02 10.20 -4.59
C GLU A 34 6.45 9.92 -3.15
N LEU A 35 6.08 10.79 -2.21
CA LEU A 35 6.40 10.62 -0.79
C LEU A 35 5.67 9.41 -0.17
N ALA A 36 4.43 9.16 -0.56
CA ALA A 36 3.64 8.03 -0.11
C ALA A 36 4.26 6.70 -0.59
N GLY A 37 4.49 6.57 -1.89
CA GLY A 37 5.07 5.35 -2.47
C GLY A 37 6.51 5.11 -2.00
N LEU A 38 7.32 6.16 -1.83
CA LEU A 38 8.65 6.05 -1.22
C LEU A 38 8.57 5.51 0.21
N SER A 39 7.60 5.96 1.00
CA SER A 39 7.38 5.46 2.36
C SER A 39 7.00 3.97 2.36
N VAL A 40 6.15 3.54 1.41
CA VAL A 40 5.80 2.12 1.23
C VAL A 40 7.05 1.30 0.92
N ALA A 41 7.87 1.75 -0.03
CA ALA A 41 9.12 1.07 -0.38
C ALA A 41 10.09 0.98 0.82
N GLN A 42 10.24 2.05 1.60
CA GLN A 42 11.07 2.05 2.81
C GLN A 42 10.56 1.06 3.88
N ALA A 43 9.24 1.01 4.10
CA ALA A 43 8.64 0.07 5.05
C ALA A 43 8.88 -1.38 4.62
N ILE A 44 8.74 -1.67 3.33
CA ILE A 44 9.03 -2.98 2.75
C ILE A 44 10.52 -3.32 2.92
N TYR A 45 11.42 -2.41 2.55
CA TYR A 45 12.86 -2.64 2.69
C TYR A 45 13.27 -2.91 4.14
N LYS A 46 12.66 -2.21 5.09
CA LYS A 46 12.96 -2.36 6.52
C LYS A 46 12.43 -3.66 7.09
N GLN A 47 11.27 -4.13 6.63
CA GLN A 47 10.62 -5.34 7.15
C GLN A 47 11.01 -6.62 6.39
N TYR A 48 11.18 -6.53 5.08
CA TYR A 48 11.51 -7.62 4.18
C TYR A 48 12.77 -7.30 3.36
N PRO A 49 13.93 -7.12 4.00
CA PRO A 49 15.17 -6.77 3.29
C PRO A 49 15.53 -7.81 2.23
N PRO A 50 16.10 -7.40 1.08
CA PRO A 50 16.38 -8.32 -0.02
C PRO A 50 17.44 -9.34 0.39
N LYS A 51 17.18 -10.61 0.08
CA LYS A 51 18.09 -11.73 0.34
C LYS A 51 19.08 -11.85 -0.83
N LYS A 52 20.37 -11.92 -0.54
CA LYS A 52 21.45 -11.98 -1.55
C LYS A 52 21.39 -13.20 -2.48
N SER A 53 20.74 -14.26 -2.06
CA SER A 53 20.66 -15.54 -2.79
C SER A 53 19.34 -15.79 -3.53
N CYS A 54 18.44 -14.79 -3.56
CA CYS A 54 17.10 -14.91 -4.13
C CYS A 54 16.84 -13.78 -5.13
N ASN A 55 15.92 -13.98 -6.04
CA ASN A 55 15.47 -12.93 -6.98
C ASN A 55 14.68 -11.83 -6.27
N ASN A 56 14.14 -12.10 -5.07
CA ASN A 56 13.28 -11.20 -4.31
C ASN A 56 12.15 -10.62 -5.19
N THR A 57 11.43 -11.52 -5.83
CA THR A 57 10.33 -11.17 -6.75
C THR A 57 9.17 -10.54 -5.98
N VAL A 58 8.75 -9.35 -6.37
CA VAL A 58 7.68 -8.59 -5.73
C VAL A 58 6.53 -8.41 -6.72
N LEU A 59 5.40 -9.08 -6.49
CA LEU A 59 4.20 -8.85 -7.28
C LEU A 59 3.48 -7.60 -6.78
N VAL A 60 3.28 -6.62 -7.66
CA VAL A 60 2.58 -5.37 -7.35
C VAL A 60 1.21 -5.36 -8.01
N LEU A 61 0.17 -5.41 -7.20
CA LEU A 61 -1.23 -5.37 -7.62
C LEU A 61 -1.69 -3.92 -7.68
N VAL A 62 -1.88 -3.41 -8.88
CA VAL A 62 -2.09 -1.97 -9.12
C VAL A 62 -3.56 -1.66 -9.37
N GLY A 63 -4.14 -0.82 -8.52
CA GLY A 63 -5.51 -0.30 -8.69
C GLY A 63 -5.59 0.91 -9.61
N PRO A 64 -6.82 1.33 -10.00
CA PRO A 64 -7.04 2.42 -10.94
C PRO A 64 -6.94 3.83 -10.33
N GLY A 65 -6.72 3.94 -9.02
CA GLY A 65 -6.69 5.21 -8.26
C GLY A 65 -5.31 5.53 -7.68
N ASN A 66 -5.28 6.53 -6.78
CA ASN A 66 -4.05 7.00 -6.15
C ASN A 66 -3.29 5.89 -5.42
N ASN A 67 -4.00 4.97 -4.77
CA ASN A 67 -3.38 3.82 -4.10
C ASN A 67 -2.54 2.96 -5.08
N GLY A 68 -3.05 2.75 -6.31
CA GLY A 68 -2.28 2.10 -7.38
C GLY A 68 -1.05 2.90 -7.78
N GLY A 69 -1.16 4.23 -7.81
CA GLY A 69 -0.04 5.14 -8.04
C GLY A 69 1.05 5.00 -6.97
N ASP A 70 0.65 4.93 -5.69
CA ASP A 70 1.59 4.70 -4.58
C ASP A 70 2.32 3.35 -4.75
N GLY A 71 1.61 2.31 -5.21
CA GLY A 71 2.20 1.01 -5.55
C GLY A 71 3.20 1.07 -6.71
N LEU A 72 2.89 1.82 -7.78
CA LEU A 72 3.80 2.03 -8.91
C LEU A 72 5.07 2.76 -8.47
N VAL A 73 4.95 3.81 -7.66
CA VAL A 73 6.09 4.53 -7.10
C VAL A 73 6.93 3.61 -6.22
N ALA A 74 6.29 2.82 -5.35
CA ALA A 74 6.99 1.86 -4.48
C ALA A 74 7.76 0.83 -5.31
N ALA A 75 7.15 0.26 -6.35
CA ALA A 75 7.81 -0.67 -7.28
C ALA A 75 9.07 -0.06 -7.91
N ARG A 76 8.97 1.19 -8.37
CA ARG A 76 10.09 1.90 -8.97
C ARG A 76 11.25 2.07 -7.98
N HIS A 77 10.98 2.50 -6.75
CA HIS A 77 12.02 2.63 -5.72
C HIS A 77 12.67 1.30 -5.38
N LEU A 78 11.88 0.24 -5.18
CA LEU A 78 12.41 -1.10 -4.90
C LEU A 78 13.32 -1.59 -6.02
N LYS A 79 12.96 -1.35 -7.29
CA LYS A 79 13.79 -1.71 -8.45
C LYS A 79 15.08 -0.88 -8.48
N LEU A 80 15.00 0.44 -8.28
CA LEU A 80 16.14 1.36 -8.30
C LEU A 80 17.15 1.11 -7.17
N TRP A 81 16.68 0.72 -5.97
CA TRP A 81 17.59 0.39 -4.87
C TRP A 81 18.35 -0.93 -5.09
N GLY A 82 17.90 -1.74 -6.03
CA GLY A 82 18.47 -3.05 -6.33
C GLY A 82 18.12 -4.11 -5.28
N GLY A 83 18.21 -5.35 -5.70
CA GLY A 83 17.90 -6.49 -4.85
C GLY A 83 16.42 -6.90 -4.83
N TYR A 84 15.53 -6.18 -5.50
CA TYR A 84 14.14 -6.59 -5.74
C TYR A 84 13.87 -6.65 -7.24
N ASP A 85 12.99 -7.57 -7.63
CA ASP A 85 12.48 -7.71 -8.99
C ASP A 85 10.95 -7.56 -9.02
N PRO A 86 10.43 -6.32 -9.15
CA PRO A 86 9.01 -6.07 -9.24
C PRO A 86 8.41 -6.61 -10.54
N ILE A 87 7.18 -7.15 -10.42
CA ILE A 87 6.32 -7.53 -11.54
C ILE A 87 4.97 -6.87 -11.31
N LEU A 88 4.41 -6.20 -12.31
CA LEU A 88 3.14 -5.49 -12.19
C LEU A 88 1.97 -6.35 -12.63
N TYR A 89 0.82 -6.16 -11.98
CA TYR A 89 -0.48 -6.51 -12.52
C TYR A 89 -1.39 -5.30 -12.44
N TYR A 90 -1.69 -4.68 -13.58
CA TYR A 90 -2.46 -3.43 -13.69
C TYR A 90 -3.66 -3.59 -14.65
N PRO A 91 -4.73 -4.32 -14.23
CA PRO A 91 -5.81 -4.74 -15.13
C PRO A 91 -6.72 -3.61 -15.58
N LYS A 92 -6.75 -2.49 -14.86
CA LYS A 92 -7.63 -1.36 -15.19
C LYS A 92 -6.87 -0.05 -15.11
N ARG A 93 -6.34 0.37 -16.26
CA ARG A 93 -5.59 1.62 -16.38
C ARG A 93 -6.50 2.84 -16.37
N THR A 94 -6.01 3.93 -15.81
CA THR A 94 -6.63 5.25 -15.91
C THR A 94 -6.01 6.04 -17.06
N LYS A 95 -6.76 7.00 -17.62
CA LYS A 95 -6.28 7.89 -18.68
C LYS A 95 -5.44 9.08 -18.16
N ASN A 96 -5.22 9.18 -16.86
CA ASN A 96 -4.43 10.26 -16.27
C ASN A 96 -2.94 10.10 -16.62
N GLN A 97 -2.32 11.20 -17.07
CA GLN A 97 -0.93 11.23 -17.52
C GLN A 97 0.06 10.84 -16.42
N LEU A 98 -0.21 11.18 -15.16
CA LEU A 98 0.62 10.80 -14.02
C LEU A 98 0.89 9.29 -13.99
N TYR A 99 -0.17 8.47 -14.07
CA TYR A 99 -0.02 7.01 -14.02
C TYR A 99 0.67 6.46 -15.27
N SER A 100 0.39 7.05 -16.44
CA SER A 100 1.09 6.68 -17.68
C SER A 100 2.59 6.93 -17.57
N ASN A 101 2.97 8.06 -16.97
CA ASN A 101 4.37 8.40 -16.74
C ASN A 101 5.04 7.40 -15.78
N LEU A 102 4.36 7.02 -14.68
CA LEU A 102 4.88 6.02 -13.73
C LEU A 102 5.10 4.66 -14.39
N VAL A 103 4.16 4.22 -15.23
CA VAL A 103 4.31 2.98 -16.00
C VAL A 103 5.48 3.07 -16.98
N THR A 104 5.63 4.19 -17.69
CA THR A 104 6.80 4.42 -18.58
C THR A 104 8.11 4.30 -17.81
N GLN A 105 8.21 4.95 -16.63
CA GLN A 105 9.40 4.87 -15.78
C GLN A 105 9.74 3.43 -15.35
N LEU A 106 8.71 2.61 -15.10
CA LEU A 106 8.89 1.20 -14.72
C LEU A 106 9.29 0.34 -15.92
N HIS A 107 8.75 0.59 -17.11
CA HIS A 107 9.17 -0.08 -18.34
C HIS A 107 10.62 0.26 -18.70
N ASP A 108 11.05 1.51 -18.50
CA ASP A 108 12.44 1.95 -18.70
C ASP A 108 13.42 1.26 -17.71
N LEU A 109 12.91 0.68 -16.63
CA LEU A 109 13.65 -0.14 -15.67
C LEU A 109 13.50 -1.65 -15.93
N ASP A 110 12.98 -2.06 -17.08
CA ASP A 110 12.71 -3.46 -17.44
C ASP A 110 11.78 -4.17 -16.42
N VAL A 111 10.81 -3.46 -15.85
CA VAL A 111 9.79 -4.06 -14.98
C VAL A 111 8.72 -4.71 -15.85
N ASN A 112 8.55 -6.03 -15.68
CA ASN A 112 7.57 -6.81 -16.42
C ASN A 112 6.14 -6.56 -15.92
N GLU A 113 5.17 -6.80 -16.79
CA GLU A 113 3.74 -6.70 -16.49
C GLU A 113 3.01 -7.99 -16.88
N LEU A 114 2.11 -8.44 -16.01
CA LEU A 114 1.22 -9.58 -16.26
C LEU A 114 -0.05 -9.10 -16.96
N GLU A 115 -0.53 -9.88 -17.94
CA GLU A 115 -1.67 -9.49 -18.78
C GLU A 115 -3.01 -9.90 -18.18
N SER A 116 -3.04 -10.99 -17.39
CA SER A 116 -4.29 -11.60 -16.91
C SER A 116 -4.24 -12.00 -15.44
N VAL A 117 -5.42 -12.16 -14.82
CA VAL A 117 -5.54 -12.73 -13.47
C VAL A 117 -5.04 -14.17 -13.43
N GLU A 118 -5.13 -14.91 -14.53
CA GLU A 118 -4.63 -16.28 -14.61
C GLU A 118 -3.09 -16.32 -14.55
N ASP A 119 -2.40 -15.32 -15.11
CA ASP A 119 -0.95 -15.20 -14.98
C ASP A 119 -0.57 -14.91 -13.53
N VAL A 120 -1.32 -14.06 -12.84
CA VAL A 120 -1.15 -13.82 -11.40
C VAL A 120 -1.31 -15.11 -10.61
N LYS A 121 -2.41 -15.84 -10.80
CA LYS A 121 -2.69 -17.10 -10.11
C LYS A 121 -1.56 -18.12 -10.33
N ARG A 122 -1.11 -18.25 -11.59
CA ARG A 122 0.01 -19.14 -11.94
C ARG A 122 1.29 -18.75 -11.23
N LEU A 123 1.63 -17.45 -11.22
CA LEU A 123 2.84 -16.94 -10.60
C LEU A 123 2.86 -17.17 -9.08
N VAL A 124 1.77 -16.84 -8.39
CA VAL A 124 1.71 -16.94 -6.91
C VAL A 124 1.51 -18.38 -6.41
N SER A 125 1.08 -19.31 -7.25
CA SER A 125 0.89 -20.72 -6.88
C SER A 125 2.15 -21.57 -6.93
N VAL A 126 3.28 -21.04 -7.43
CA VAL A 126 4.56 -21.77 -7.51
C VAL A 126 5.33 -21.59 -6.21
N PRO A 127 5.43 -22.64 -5.35
CA PRO A 127 6.19 -22.55 -4.12
C PRO A 127 7.69 -22.30 -4.40
N GLN A 128 8.31 -21.38 -3.67
CA GLN A 128 9.75 -21.10 -3.64
C GLN A 128 10.40 -20.57 -4.94
N ALA A 129 9.68 -20.49 -6.06
CA ALA A 129 10.24 -20.02 -7.33
C ALA A 129 9.41 -18.86 -7.95
N GLY A 130 8.30 -18.48 -7.35
CA GLY A 130 7.38 -17.49 -7.89
C GLY A 130 7.58 -16.09 -7.30
N VAL A 131 6.88 -15.83 -6.22
CA VAL A 131 6.81 -14.50 -5.60
C VAL A 131 7.29 -14.59 -4.14
N ASP A 132 8.12 -13.64 -3.73
CA ASP A 132 8.59 -13.52 -2.33
C ASP A 132 7.72 -12.57 -1.50
N LEU A 133 7.05 -11.61 -2.18
CA LEU A 133 6.20 -10.60 -1.55
C LEU A 133 5.12 -10.13 -2.51
N ILE A 134 3.93 -9.84 -1.99
CA ILE A 134 2.83 -9.22 -2.75
C ILE A 134 2.57 -7.84 -2.17
N ILE A 135 2.53 -6.81 -3.02
CA ILE A 135 2.07 -5.47 -2.66
C ILE A 135 0.63 -5.31 -3.14
N ASP A 136 -0.28 -5.18 -2.19
CA ASP A 136 -1.67 -4.85 -2.44
C ASP A 136 -1.84 -3.33 -2.44
N SER A 137 -1.89 -2.74 -3.62
CA SER A 137 -2.20 -1.33 -3.86
C SER A 137 -3.46 -1.16 -4.73
N LEU A 138 -4.41 -2.10 -4.63
CA LEU A 138 -5.62 -2.05 -5.44
C LEU A 138 -6.55 -0.93 -5.00
N PHE A 139 -6.88 -0.85 -3.69
CA PHE A 139 -7.86 0.09 -3.16
C PHE A 139 -7.35 0.74 -1.87
N GLY A 140 -7.47 2.06 -1.76
CA GLY A 140 -7.20 2.85 -0.57
C GLY A 140 -8.49 3.36 0.09
N PHE A 141 -8.38 4.34 0.98
CA PHE A 141 -9.47 4.87 1.82
C PHE A 141 -10.71 5.38 1.06
N SER A 142 -10.61 5.67 -0.22
CA SER A 142 -11.76 6.08 -1.04
C SER A 142 -12.60 4.91 -1.56
N PHE A 143 -12.17 3.67 -1.31
CA PHE A 143 -12.90 2.47 -1.73
C PHE A 143 -14.27 2.36 -1.05
N LYS A 144 -15.25 1.88 -1.80
CA LYS A 144 -16.59 1.57 -1.31
C LYS A 144 -17.02 0.20 -1.83
N PRO A 145 -17.34 -0.75 -0.95
CA PRO A 145 -17.88 -2.05 -1.35
C PRO A 145 -19.14 -1.90 -2.22
N PRO A 146 -19.48 -2.90 -3.07
CA PRO A 146 -18.75 -4.17 -3.27
C PRO A 146 -17.56 -4.04 -4.22
N ILE A 147 -16.64 -5.00 -4.13
CA ILE A 147 -15.57 -5.19 -5.12
C ILE A 147 -16.20 -5.55 -6.46
N ARG A 148 -15.66 -5.04 -7.57
CA ARG A 148 -16.18 -5.24 -8.92
C ARG A 148 -15.08 -5.75 -9.84
N ALA A 149 -15.50 -6.39 -10.96
CA ALA A 149 -14.58 -6.79 -12.02
C ALA A 149 -13.69 -5.61 -12.49
N PRO A 150 -12.44 -5.84 -12.77
CA PRO A 150 -11.73 -7.13 -12.86
C PRO A 150 -11.06 -7.59 -11.54
N PHE A 151 -11.35 -6.97 -10.41
CA PHE A 151 -10.64 -7.18 -9.14
C PHE A 151 -11.27 -8.24 -8.23
N ASP A 152 -12.55 -8.52 -8.39
CA ASP A 152 -13.32 -9.42 -7.53
C ASP A 152 -12.77 -10.86 -7.56
N GLU A 153 -12.44 -11.35 -8.74
CA GLU A 153 -11.84 -12.68 -8.92
C GLU A 153 -10.46 -12.78 -8.26
N LEU A 154 -9.62 -11.76 -8.46
CA LEU A 154 -8.29 -11.70 -7.87
C LEU A 154 -8.37 -11.70 -6.34
N ILE A 155 -9.16 -10.80 -5.77
CA ILE A 155 -9.26 -10.66 -4.30
C ILE A 155 -9.83 -11.93 -3.67
N ARG A 156 -10.82 -12.56 -4.30
CA ARG A 156 -11.34 -13.87 -3.87
C ARG A 156 -10.23 -14.93 -3.87
N TYR A 157 -9.46 -15.02 -4.96
CA TYR A 157 -8.37 -15.98 -5.07
C TYR A 157 -7.31 -15.76 -3.97
N LEU A 158 -6.90 -14.51 -3.73
CA LEU A 158 -5.95 -14.18 -2.67
C LEU A 158 -6.50 -14.55 -1.28
N ALA A 159 -7.77 -14.24 -1.01
CA ALA A 159 -8.42 -14.56 0.25
C ALA A 159 -8.51 -16.07 0.50
N GLU A 160 -8.86 -16.84 -0.53
CA GLU A 160 -8.98 -18.31 -0.44
C GLU A 160 -7.63 -19.04 -0.35
N ASN A 161 -6.53 -18.40 -0.72
CA ASN A 161 -5.19 -19.01 -0.76
C ASN A 161 -4.14 -18.28 0.10
N HIS A 162 -4.54 -17.38 0.98
CA HIS A 162 -3.64 -16.52 1.75
C HIS A 162 -2.59 -17.27 2.60
N ASP A 163 -2.87 -18.49 2.98
CA ASP A 163 -1.97 -19.39 3.74
C ASP A 163 -0.95 -20.11 2.87
N LYS A 164 -1.07 -20.07 1.53
CA LYS A 164 -0.23 -20.78 0.56
C LYS A 164 0.58 -19.87 -0.34
N ILE A 165 0.31 -18.58 -0.30
CA ILE A 165 0.97 -17.57 -1.13
C ILE A 165 1.97 -16.74 -0.31
N ALA A 166 2.77 -15.94 -0.99
CA ALA A 166 3.71 -15.03 -0.35
C ALA A 166 3.00 -14.02 0.59
N PRO A 167 3.71 -13.48 1.60
CA PRO A 167 3.17 -12.43 2.45
C PRO A 167 2.62 -11.26 1.65
N ILE A 168 1.49 -10.70 2.12
CA ILE A 168 0.85 -9.53 1.48
C ILE A 168 1.11 -8.29 2.32
N VAL A 169 1.59 -7.22 1.68
CA VAL A 169 1.71 -5.87 2.23
C VAL A 169 0.61 -5.01 1.63
N SER A 170 -0.36 -4.58 2.43
CA SER A 170 -1.41 -3.68 1.96
C SER A 170 -1.01 -2.21 2.14
N VAL A 171 -1.23 -1.43 1.09
CA VAL A 171 -1.02 0.02 1.06
C VAL A 171 -2.30 0.72 1.49
N ASP A 172 -2.21 1.56 2.50
CA ASP A 172 -3.27 2.39 3.06
C ASP A 172 -4.37 1.62 3.82
N ILE A 173 -5.03 0.67 3.19
CA ILE A 173 -5.99 -0.28 3.80
C ILE A 173 -5.88 -1.64 3.09
N PRO A 174 -6.21 -2.77 3.73
CA PRO A 174 -6.33 -4.05 3.02
C PRO A 174 -7.44 -3.98 1.98
N SER A 175 -7.14 -4.33 0.73
CA SER A 175 -8.13 -4.21 -0.36
C SER A 175 -9.35 -5.09 -0.14
N GLY A 176 -10.51 -4.49 -0.28
CA GLY A 176 -11.80 -5.13 0.02
C GLY A 176 -12.36 -4.82 1.40
N TRP A 177 -11.56 -4.31 2.33
CA TRP A 177 -12.05 -3.91 3.64
C TRP A 177 -12.88 -2.62 3.58
N ASP A 178 -13.81 -2.49 4.50
CA ASP A 178 -14.46 -1.21 4.80
C ASP A 178 -13.50 -0.34 5.62
N VAL A 179 -13.34 0.91 5.22
CA VAL A 179 -12.32 1.83 5.78
C VAL A 179 -12.53 2.09 7.27
N ASP A 180 -13.78 2.19 7.68
CA ASP A 180 -14.14 2.53 9.06
C ASP A 180 -14.42 1.27 9.91
N LYS A 181 -14.91 0.18 9.30
CA LYS A 181 -15.38 -1.01 10.03
C LYS A 181 -14.39 -2.18 10.00
N GLY A 182 -13.50 -2.25 9.02
CA GLY A 182 -12.56 -3.35 8.85
C GLY A 182 -13.02 -4.41 7.85
N PRO A 183 -12.71 -5.71 8.11
CA PRO A 183 -12.93 -6.76 7.13
C PRO A 183 -14.40 -6.91 6.73
N THR A 184 -14.60 -7.23 5.45
CA THR A 184 -15.88 -7.62 4.85
C THR A 184 -15.93 -9.14 4.69
N ASP A 185 -16.76 -9.64 3.76
CA ASP A 185 -16.87 -11.09 3.49
C ASP A 185 -15.57 -11.70 2.91
N LEU A 186 -14.70 -10.88 2.33
CA LEU A 186 -13.41 -11.28 1.77
C LEU A 186 -12.28 -10.55 2.49
N ASP A 187 -11.34 -11.32 3.04
CA ASP A 187 -10.12 -10.82 3.67
C ASP A 187 -8.90 -11.50 3.05
N ILE A 188 -8.04 -10.72 2.38
CA ILE A 188 -6.78 -11.21 1.81
C ILE A 188 -5.74 -11.55 2.87
N ASN A 189 -6.05 -11.36 4.13
CA ASN A 189 -5.23 -11.64 5.30
C ASN A 189 -3.80 -11.07 5.19
N ALA A 190 -3.69 -9.80 4.79
CA ALA A 190 -2.39 -9.12 4.68
C ALA A 190 -1.58 -9.27 5.98
N THR A 191 -0.27 -9.49 5.84
CA THR A 191 0.65 -9.65 6.98
C THR A 191 1.16 -8.30 7.48
N MET A 192 1.24 -7.31 6.59
CA MET A 192 1.71 -5.97 6.88
C MET A 192 0.76 -4.93 6.29
N LEU A 193 0.52 -3.86 7.05
CA LEU A 193 -0.20 -2.67 6.61
C LEU A 193 0.73 -1.47 6.64
N VAL A 194 0.75 -0.68 5.58
CA VAL A 194 1.38 0.63 5.54
C VAL A 194 0.29 1.68 5.42
N SER A 195 -0.12 2.25 6.54
CA SER A 195 -1.04 3.39 6.56
C SER A 195 -0.36 4.64 6.02
N LEU A 196 -1.02 5.35 5.12
CA LEU A 196 -0.49 6.59 4.54
C LEU A 196 -1.16 7.81 5.17
N THR A 197 -0.38 8.85 5.47
CA THR A 197 -0.83 10.10 6.08
C THR A 197 -1.28 9.94 7.54
N ALA A 198 -2.23 9.06 7.79
CA ALA A 198 -2.72 8.65 9.10
C ALA A 198 -3.41 7.28 8.99
N PRO A 199 -3.38 6.45 10.04
CA PRO A 199 -4.16 5.22 10.09
C PRO A 199 -5.65 5.50 9.93
N LYS A 200 -6.37 4.61 9.24
CA LYS A 200 -7.83 4.59 9.16
C LYS A 200 -8.38 3.70 10.29
N PRO A 201 -9.66 3.82 10.67
CA PRO A 201 -10.22 3.03 11.77
C PRO A 201 -10.07 1.51 11.59
N CYS A 202 -10.08 1.01 10.35
CA CYS A 202 -9.84 -0.40 10.05
C CYS A 202 -8.43 -0.88 10.47
N ALA A 203 -7.44 0.01 10.58
CA ALA A 203 -6.09 -0.35 11.01
C ALA A 203 -6.04 -0.92 12.43
N ALA A 204 -6.93 -0.45 13.33
CA ALA A 204 -7.07 -1.04 14.66
C ALA A 204 -7.51 -2.51 14.58
N ARG A 205 -8.50 -2.81 13.73
CA ARG A 205 -8.95 -4.20 13.49
C ARG A 205 -7.84 -5.05 12.90
N PHE A 206 -7.03 -4.47 11.99
CA PHE A 206 -5.89 -5.16 11.41
C PHE A 206 -4.90 -5.59 12.48
N VAL A 207 -4.47 -4.67 13.34
CA VAL A 207 -3.47 -4.96 14.40
C VAL A 207 -4.00 -5.94 15.44
N ASP A 208 -5.29 -5.85 15.78
CA ASP A 208 -5.90 -6.68 16.80
C ASP A 208 -6.25 -8.10 16.30
N SER A 209 -6.23 -8.33 14.98
CA SER A 209 -6.57 -9.63 14.38
C SER A 209 -5.53 -10.72 14.67
N SER A 210 -4.23 -10.37 14.81
CA SER A 210 -3.16 -11.30 15.19
C SER A 210 -1.95 -10.56 15.77
N ALA A 211 -1.24 -11.22 16.69
CA ALA A 211 0.01 -10.71 17.25
C ALA A 211 1.15 -10.59 16.22
N GLU A 212 1.04 -11.28 15.09
CA GLU A 212 2.03 -11.29 14.01
C GLU A 212 1.84 -10.18 12.98
N LYS A 213 0.73 -9.43 13.06
CA LYS A 213 0.47 -8.31 12.15
C LYS A 213 1.47 -7.18 12.38
N ILE A 214 1.95 -6.61 11.27
CA ILE A 214 2.94 -5.54 11.23
C ILE A 214 2.25 -4.28 10.71
N HIS A 215 2.43 -3.16 11.40
CA HIS A 215 1.82 -1.91 11.00
C HIS A 215 2.84 -0.76 10.98
N TYR A 216 2.95 -0.12 9.83
CA TYR A 216 3.74 1.09 9.62
C TYR A 216 2.83 2.29 9.28
N LEU A 217 3.25 3.46 9.71
CA LEU A 217 2.77 4.75 9.24
C LEU A 217 3.80 5.31 8.26
N GLY A 218 3.34 5.81 7.10
CA GLY A 218 4.15 6.47 6.08
C GLY A 218 3.53 7.80 5.62
N GLY A 219 4.26 8.54 4.78
CA GLY A 219 3.78 9.81 4.24
C GLY A 219 4.05 10.99 5.17
N ARG A 220 5.33 11.25 5.48
CA ARG A 220 5.79 12.35 6.34
C ARG A 220 5.75 13.70 5.61
N PHE A 221 4.56 14.23 5.39
CA PHE A 221 4.35 15.52 4.72
C PHE A 221 3.33 16.44 5.42
N ILE A 222 2.83 16.05 6.59
CA ILE A 222 1.87 16.84 7.36
C ILE A 222 2.63 17.87 8.20
N ASN A 223 2.33 19.16 8.01
CA ASN A 223 2.88 20.21 8.83
C ASN A 223 2.11 20.37 10.17
N PRO A 224 2.71 21.00 11.21
CA PRO A 224 2.08 21.11 12.54
C PRO A 224 0.73 21.82 12.54
N LYS A 225 0.51 22.77 11.61
CA LYS A 225 -0.76 23.51 11.51
C LYS A 225 -1.91 22.61 11.04
N ILE A 226 -1.64 21.78 10.04
CA ILE A 226 -2.60 20.79 9.52
C ILE A 226 -2.79 19.68 10.56
N ALA A 227 -1.72 19.19 11.18
CA ALA A 227 -1.80 18.18 12.23
C ALA A 227 -2.75 18.60 13.35
N LYS A 228 -2.60 19.83 13.86
CA LYS A 228 -3.48 20.39 14.90
C LYS A 228 -4.94 20.47 14.47
N LYS A 229 -5.20 20.87 13.21
CA LYS A 229 -6.57 20.97 12.68
C LYS A 229 -7.31 19.64 12.64
N TYR A 230 -6.58 18.56 12.38
CA TYR A 230 -7.10 17.20 12.27
C TYR A 230 -6.91 16.36 13.53
N ASP A 231 -6.39 16.95 14.62
CA ASP A 231 -6.11 16.26 15.91
C ASP A 231 -5.20 15.03 15.73
N ILE A 232 -4.13 15.20 14.95
CA ILE A 232 -3.15 14.15 14.62
C ILE A 232 -1.69 14.59 14.92
N GLU A 233 -1.47 15.57 15.80
CA GLU A 233 -0.14 16.03 16.18
C GLU A 233 0.71 14.87 16.69
N GLU A 234 0.13 14.00 17.51
CA GLU A 234 0.83 12.84 18.07
C GLU A 234 1.38 11.88 16.99
N LEU A 235 0.75 11.80 15.80
CA LEU A 235 1.28 10.99 14.69
C LEU A 235 2.48 11.64 14.03
N VAL A 236 2.47 12.97 13.91
CA VAL A 236 3.60 13.73 13.33
C VAL A 236 4.82 13.71 14.24
N ASP A 237 4.60 13.73 15.55
CA ASP A 237 5.66 13.71 16.57
C ASP A 237 6.36 12.33 16.69
N LEU A 238 5.78 11.26 16.11
CA LEU A 238 6.40 9.93 16.10
C LEU A 238 7.58 9.80 15.12
N TYR A 239 7.69 10.70 14.15
CA TYR A 239 8.76 10.62 13.16
C TYR A 239 10.09 11.11 13.71
N GLU A 240 11.10 10.26 13.72
CA GLU A 240 12.45 10.59 14.19
C GLU A 240 13.41 10.95 13.03
N GLY A 241 14.33 11.87 13.28
CA GLY A 241 15.38 12.23 12.32
C GLY A 241 14.87 12.49 10.90
N ASN A 242 15.40 11.77 9.94
CA ASN A 242 15.02 11.83 8.52
C ASN A 242 14.15 10.65 8.07
N GLU A 243 13.66 9.83 8.98
CA GLU A 243 12.79 8.67 8.66
C GLU A 243 11.46 9.14 8.07
N LEU A 244 11.01 8.48 7.02
CA LEU A 244 9.70 8.74 6.38
C LEU A 244 8.61 7.77 6.86
N ILE A 245 8.97 6.83 7.74
CA ILE A 245 8.09 5.80 8.26
C ILE A 245 8.24 5.65 9.76
N VAL A 246 7.15 5.21 10.40
CA VAL A 246 7.12 4.84 11.82
C VAL A 246 6.56 3.44 11.94
N LYS A 247 7.19 2.56 12.69
CA LYS A 247 6.66 1.24 13.00
C LYS A 247 5.82 1.31 14.28
N PHE A 248 4.52 0.97 14.19
CA PHE A 248 3.64 0.88 15.37
C PHE A 248 3.77 -0.47 16.08
N VAL A 249 3.81 -1.55 15.29
CA VAL A 249 3.91 -2.94 15.79
C VAL A 249 4.64 -3.82 14.80
#